data_7976b9ba56ed4b8a38a67825f4f7d65f
#
_entry.id   7976b9ba56ed4b8a38a67825f4f7d65f
#
_cell.length_a   1.000
_cell.length_b   1.000
_cell.length_c   1.000
_cell.angle_alpha   90.00
_cell.angle_beta   90.00
_cell.angle_gamma   90.00
#
_symmetry.space_group_name_H-M   'P 1'
#
loop_
_entity.id
_entity.type
_entity.pdbx_description
1 polymer ?
#
loop_
_entity_poly.entity_id
_entity_poly.type
_entity_poly.pdbx_seq_one_letter_code
_entity_poly.pdbx_strand_id
1 'polypeptide(L)'
;MQIQDDAGRARYDALMEVIRRRMTVRAFDPSHEVPREHYEMILEAARHSPSGANAQPWHFIVVTETGLKRKIMEYFREEQLRRAKLKMKFPTPDYRGLASAPGLIVVASDFRWVRAFPVLNDGSELDRMYKQNAERILLQSVAAATMAAHLAAAALGYNVWWVTAIGQEAAQKAMKPLLGIPDELSVLDIMCFGPPAKAPYKRWKKSLAEITNWNRFDPAHAMTEAQIDEWVATQRQKAMYKDASNVD
;
A
#
# COMPACT_ATOMS: atom_id res chain seq x y z
N MET A 1 33.59 0.46 -5.42
CA MET A 1 33.23 1.40 -6.50
C MET A 1 32.69 2.66 -5.82
N GLN A 2 33.50 3.71 -5.71
CA GLN A 2 33.05 4.97 -5.16
C GLN A 2 32.07 5.60 -6.15
N ILE A 3 30.82 5.81 -5.72
CA ILE A 3 29.86 6.64 -6.47
C ILE A 3 30.29 8.10 -6.24
N GLN A 4 31.38 8.50 -6.88
CA GLN A 4 31.84 9.89 -6.94
C GLN A 4 31.47 10.44 -8.32
N ASP A 5 30.15 10.46 -8.60
CA ASP A 5 29.68 11.07 -9.82
C ASP A 5 28.55 12.03 -9.43
N ASP A 6 28.71 13.29 -9.75
CA ASP A 6 27.68 14.33 -9.56
C ASP A 6 26.34 13.90 -10.14
N ALA A 7 26.34 13.12 -11.22
CA ALA A 7 25.16 12.52 -11.83
C ALA A 7 24.50 11.47 -10.92
N GLY A 8 25.26 10.71 -10.15
CA GLY A 8 24.73 9.75 -9.15
C GLY A 8 24.01 10.48 -8.02
N ARG A 9 24.60 11.55 -7.54
CA ARG A 9 24.02 12.39 -6.50
C ARG A 9 22.72 13.08 -7.00
N ALA A 10 22.73 13.63 -8.20
CA ALA A 10 21.56 14.28 -8.78
C ALA A 10 20.39 13.29 -8.95
N ARG A 11 20.64 12.06 -9.40
CA ARG A 11 19.61 11.00 -9.48
C ARG A 11 19.05 10.63 -8.11
N TYR A 12 19.90 10.51 -7.09
CA TYR A 12 19.48 10.24 -5.73
C TYR A 12 18.61 11.37 -5.19
N ASP A 13 19.00 12.61 -5.38
CA ASP A 13 18.25 13.79 -4.89
C ASP A 13 16.90 13.92 -5.57
N ALA A 14 16.80 13.65 -6.89
CA ALA A 14 15.54 13.58 -7.62
C ALA A 14 14.63 12.46 -7.10
N LEU A 15 15.17 11.26 -6.86
CA LEU A 15 14.41 10.16 -6.27
C LEU A 15 13.91 10.52 -4.87
N MET A 16 14.73 11.14 -4.04
CA MET A 16 14.36 11.55 -2.68
C MET A 16 13.32 12.67 -2.68
N GLU A 17 13.32 13.55 -3.68
CA GLU A 17 12.24 14.51 -3.88
C GLU A 17 10.90 13.80 -4.08
N VAL A 18 10.83 12.86 -5.02
CA VAL A 18 9.62 12.06 -5.28
C VAL A 18 9.16 11.30 -4.02
N ILE A 19 10.09 10.64 -3.33
CA ILE A 19 9.80 9.89 -2.10
C ILE A 19 9.19 10.81 -1.02
N ARG A 20 9.71 12.02 -0.85
CA ARG A 20 9.23 13.01 0.12
C ARG A 20 7.87 13.61 -0.29
N ARG A 21 7.63 13.80 -1.58
CA ARG A 21 6.34 14.29 -2.12
C ARG A 21 5.23 13.25 -1.99
N ARG A 22 5.54 11.96 -2.04
CA ARG A 22 4.57 10.89 -1.87
C ARG A 22 3.95 10.95 -0.46
N MET A 23 2.84 11.63 -0.31
CA MET A 23 2.11 11.72 0.96
C MET A 23 0.75 11.03 0.86
N THR A 24 0.33 10.41 1.98
CA THR A 24 -0.99 9.80 2.08
C THR A 24 -2.03 10.86 2.38
N VAL A 25 -3.01 11.02 1.48
CA VAL A 25 -4.21 11.82 1.69
C VAL A 25 -5.44 10.93 1.62
N ARG A 26 -6.54 11.34 2.25
CA ARG A 26 -7.80 10.59 2.29
C ARG A 26 -9.00 11.43 1.84
N ALA A 27 -8.72 12.59 1.25
CA ALA A 27 -9.69 13.44 0.58
C ALA A 27 -9.02 14.05 -0.64
N PHE A 28 -9.62 13.88 -1.79
CA PHE A 28 -9.11 14.31 -3.08
C PHE A 28 -10.04 15.34 -3.69
N ASP A 29 -9.51 16.12 -4.62
CA ASP A 29 -10.30 17.02 -5.46
C ASP A 29 -11.03 16.18 -6.54
N PRO A 30 -12.35 16.03 -6.46
CA PRO A 30 -13.10 15.21 -7.40
C PRO A 30 -13.28 15.85 -8.78
N SER A 31 -12.95 17.14 -8.92
CA SER A 31 -13.06 17.87 -10.21
C SER A 31 -11.90 17.58 -11.16
N HIS A 32 -10.80 17.01 -10.64
CA HIS A 32 -9.65 16.67 -11.45
C HIS A 32 -9.89 15.39 -12.25
N GLU A 33 -9.57 15.41 -13.52
CA GLU A 33 -9.55 14.21 -14.37
C GLU A 33 -8.12 13.73 -14.54
N VAL A 34 -7.90 12.42 -14.28
CA VAL A 34 -6.61 11.79 -14.52
C VAL A 34 -6.54 11.34 -15.99
N PRO A 35 -5.59 11.86 -16.80
CA PRO A 35 -5.41 11.42 -18.17
C PRO A 35 -5.06 9.92 -18.24
N ARG A 36 -5.52 9.24 -19.27
CA ARG A 36 -5.21 7.82 -19.50
C ARG A 36 -3.70 7.54 -19.50
N GLU A 37 -2.94 8.42 -20.13
CA GLU A 37 -1.48 8.37 -20.18
C GLU A 37 -0.84 8.28 -18.78
N HIS A 38 -1.38 9.02 -17.78
CA HIS A 38 -0.86 8.95 -16.41
C HIS A 38 -1.10 7.60 -15.76
N TYR A 39 -2.24 6.95 -16.03
CA TYR A 39 -2.43 5.55 -15.59
C TYR A 39 -1.42 4.62 -16.24
N GLU A 40 -1.18 4.76 -17.53
CA GLU A 40 -0.22 3.95 -18.27
C GLU A 40 1.21 4.14 -17.74
N MET A 41 1.65 5.36 -17.45
CA MET A 41 2.94 5.67 -16.83
C MET A 41 3.06 5.06 -15.41
N ILE A 42 2.02 5.14 -14.61
CA ILE A 42 1.99 4.57 -13.26
C ILE A 42 2.09 3.05 -13.32
N LEU A 43 1.34 2.41 -14.21
CA LEU A 43 1.35 0.96 -14.39
C LEU A 43 2.65 0.46 -15.00
N GLU A 44 3.27 1.24 -15.90
CA GLU A 44 4.59 0.92 -16.43
C GLU A 44 5.65 0.89 -15.34
N ALA A 45 5.65 1.85 -14.41
CA ALA A 45 6.55 1.83 -13.26
C ALA A 45 6.31 0.61 -12.36
N ALA A 46 5.04 0.25 -12.11
CA ALA A 46 4.69 -0.95 -11.35
C ALA A 46 5.22 -2.24 -12.01
N ARG A 47 5.09 -2.35 -13.33
CA ARG A 47 5.53 -3.49 -14.13
C ARG A 47 7.03 -3.75 -14.04
N HIS A 48 7.84 -2.72 -13.80
CA HIS A 48 9.30 -2.83 -13.64
C HIS A 48 9.75 -3.31 -12.25
N SER A 49 8.83 -3.60 -11.36
CA SER A 49 9.18 -4.09 -10.03
C SER A 49 9.74 -5.51 -10.06
N PRO A 50 10.69 -5.85 -9.17
CA PRO A 50 11.18 -7.21 -9.05
C PRO A 50 10.09 -8.12 -8.46
N SER A 51 10.11 -9.40 -8.85
CA SER A 51 9.25 -10.42 -8.25
C SER A 51 9.99 -11.72 -8.06
N GLY A 52 9.65 -12.47 -7.01
CA GLY A 52 10.20 -13.80 -6.76
C GLY A 52 9.96 -14.72 -7.96
N ALA A 53 10.98 -15.46 -8.37
CA ALA A 53 10.98 -16.30 -9.58
C ALA A 53 10.55 -15.57 -10.87
N ASN A 54 10.61 -14.24 -10.90
CA ASN A 54 10.06 -13.39 -11.95
C ASN A 54 8.58 -13.72 -12.29
N ALA A 55 7.82 -14.14 -11.29
CA ALA A 55 6.45 -14.62 -11.45
C ALA A 55 5.45 -13.53 -11.86
N GLN A 56 5.75 -12.27 -11.54
CA GLN A 56 4.91 -11.10 -11.87
C GLN A 56 3.43 -11.34 -11.54
N PRO A 57 3.08 -11.67 -10.28
CA PRO A 57 1.77 -12.21 -9.91
C PRO A 57 0.65 -11.17 -9.85
N TRP A 58 0.96 -9.93 -10.16
CA TRP A 58 0.06 -8.80 -10.04
C TRP A 58 -0.87 -8.62 -11.24
N HIS A 59 -2.08 -8.16 -10.98
CA HIS A 59 -3.03 -7.65 -11.94
C HIS A 59 -3.54 -6.28 -11.45
N PHE A 60 -3.70 -5.36 -12.36
CA PHE A 60 -4.16 -4.00 -12.05
C PHE A 60 -5.50 -3.73 -12.74
N ILE A 61 -6.51 -3.36 -11.97
CA ILE A 61 -7.83 -2.99 -12.46
C ILE A 61 -7.98 -1.47 -12.28
N VAL A 62 -7.94 -0.74 -13.39
CA VAL A 62 -8.18 0.71 -13.38
C VAL A 62 -9.68 0.97 -13.31
N VAL A 63 -10.10 1.72 -12.30
CA VAL A 63 -11.52 2.06 -12.08
C VAL A 63 -11.72 3.55 -12.34
N THR A 64 -12.33 3.88 -13.47
CA THR A 64 -12.67 5.27 -13.85
C THR A 64 -14.14 5.60 -13.65
N GLU A 65 -15.02 4.60 -13.70
CA GLU A 65 -16.45 4.77 -13.57
C GLU A 65 -16.86 5.27 -12.18
N THR A 66 -17.51 6.43 -12.11
CA THR A 66 -17.96 7.05 -10.86
C THR A 66 -18.94 6.15 -10.09
N GLY A 67 -19.83 5.45 -10.79
CA GLY A 67 -20.77 4.52 -10.16
C GLY A 67 -20.07 3.35 -9.48
N LEU A 68 -19.02 2.82 -10.10
CA LEU A 68 -18.22 1.72 -9.56
C LEU A 68 -17.39 2.17 -8.36
N LYS A 69 -16.72 3.34 -8.44
CA LYS A 69 -16.01 3.94 -7.30
C LYS A 69 -16.93 4.12 -6.09
N ARG A 70 -18.18 4.56 -6.32
CA ARG A 70 -19.18 4.74 -5.26
C ARG A 70 -19.51 3.41 -4.60
N LYS A 71 -19.78 2.35 -5.35
CA LYS A 71 -20.08 1.02 -4.80
C LYS A 71 -18.93 0.46 -3.97
N ILE A 72 -17.67 0.65 -4.41
CA ILE A 72 -16.48 0.31 -3.63
C ILE A 72 -16.47 1.08 -2.31
N MET A 73 -16.67 2.38 -2.36
CA MET A 73 -16.69 3.24 -1.15
C MET A 73 -17.82 2.84 -0.18
N GLU A 74 -19.01 2.53 -0.69
CA GLU A 74 -20.18 2.11 0.13
C GLU A 74 -19.86 0.88 0.96
N TYR A 75 -19.22 -0.14 0.37
CA TYR A 75 -18.77 -1.32 1.12
C TYR A 75 -17.85 -0.95 2.30
N PHE A 76 -16.82 -0.13 2.06
CA PHE A 76 -15.88 0.28 3.12
C PHE A 76 -16.53 1.16 4.18
N ARG A 77 -17.51 1.98 3.81
CA ARG A 77 -18.28 2.79 4.75
C ARG A 77 -19.17 1.94 5.64
N GLU A 78 -19.83 0.95 5.09
CA GLU A 78 -20.62 -0.02 5.88
C GLU A 78 -19.73 -0.78 6.86
N GLU A 79 -18.56 -1.23 6.42
CA GLU A 79 -17.57 -1.87 7.28
C GLU A 79 -17.09 -0.94 8.40
N GLN A 80 -16.87 0.33 8.11
CA GLN A 80 -16.53 1.36 9.10
C GLN A 80 -17.62 1.49 10.16
N LEU A 81 -18.88 1.55 9.75
CA LEU A 81 -20.01 1.66 10.67
C LEU A 81 -20.17 0.39 11.52
N ARG A 82 -19.95 -0.78 10.94
CA ARG A 82 -19.95 -2.07 11.66
C ARG A 82 -18.86 -2.10 12.73
N ARG A 83 -17.62 -1.70 12.40
CA ARG A 83 -16.50 -1.61 13.36
C ARG A 83 -16.77 -0.62 14.47
N ALA A 84 -17.40 0.51 14.18
CA ALA A 84 -17.80 1.48 15.20
C ALA A 84 -18.76 0.88 16.23
N LYS A 85 -19.73 0.06 15.80
CA LYS A 85 -20.65 -0.66 16.68
C LYS A 85 -19.94 -1.69 17.58
N LEU A 86 -18.86 -2.29 17.09
CA LEU A 86 -18.03 -3.23 17.86
C LEU A 86 -17.11 -2.56 18.87
N LYS A 87 -17.15 -1.22 18.98
CA LYS A 87 -16.29 -0.41 19.86
C LYS A 87 -14.79 -0.72 19.72
N MET A 88 -14.36 -1.07 18.52
CA MET A 88 -12.95 -1.35 18.24
C MET A 88 -12.10 -0.10 18.48
N LYS A 89 -11.08 -0.24 19.33
CA LYS A 89 -10.13 0.85 19.65
C LYS A 89 -9.11 1.06 18.51
N PHE A 90 -9.59 1.29 17.30
CA PHE A 90 -8.75 1.60 16.15
C PHE A 90 -9.29 2.81 15.41
N PRO A 91 -8.45 3.84 15.17
CA PRO A 91 -8.86 5.02 14.42
C PRO A 91 -9.11 4.65 12.95
N THR A 92 -10.37 4.48 12.60
CA THR A 92 -10.77 4.10 11.23
C THR A 92 -10.74 5.33 10.32
N PRO A 93 -10.14 5.25 9.13
CA PRO A 93 -10.12 6.34 8.17
C PRO A 93 -11.52 6.63 7.61
N ASP A 94 -11.73 7.85 7.13
CA ASP A 94 -12.92 8.21 6.37
C ASP A 94 -12.82 7.67 4.95
N TYR A 95 -13.58 6.62 4.64
CA TYR A 95 -13.54 5.96 3.33
C TYR A 95 -14.26 6.72 2.21
N ARG A 96 -14.90 7.87 2.49
CA ARG A 96 -15.49 8.73 1.44
C ARG A 96 -14.44 9.19 0.40
N GLY A 97 -13.18 9.24 0.80
CA GLY A 97 -12.06 9.50 -0.11
C GLY A 97 -11.93 8.53 -1.28
N LEU A 98 -12.43 7.29 -1.16
CA LEU A 98 -12.45 6.34 -2.26
C LEU A 98 -13.32 6.81 -3.43
N ALA A 99 -14.48 7.40 -3.13
CA ALA A 99 -15.39 7.92 -4.16
C ALA A 99 -14.90 9.27 -4.73
N SER A 100 -14.19 10.09 -3.94
CA SER A 100 -13.67 11.38 -4.38
C SER A 100 -12.32 11.29 -5.11
N ALA A 101 -11.64 10.14 -5.07
CA ALA A 101 -10.36 9.97 -5.72
C ALA A 101 -10.52 10.03 -7.27
N PRO A 102 -9.85 10.96 -7.95
CA PRO A 102 -9.82 11.00 -9.42
C PRO A 102 -9.28 9.70 -10.00
N GLY A 103 -8.13 9.24 -9.50
CA GLY A 103 -7.51 7.97 -9.87
C GLY A 103 -7.76 6.86 -8.85
N LEU A 104 -8.14 5.67 -9.34
CA LEU A 104 -8.31 4.48 -8.54
C LEU A 104 -7.82 3.25 -9.32
N ILE A 105 -6.93 2.49 -8.70
CA ILE A 105 -6.43 1.21 -9.21
C ILE A 105 -6.61 0.17 -8.13
N VAL A 106 -7.27 -0.93 -8.45
CA VAL A 106 -7.36 -2.12 -7.60
C VAL A 106 -6.24 -3.08 -7.98
N VAL A 107 -5.53 -3.58 -6.99
CA VAL A 107 -4.40 -4.50 -7.17
C VAL A 107 -4.83 -5.89 -6.73
N ALA A 108 -4.75 -6.83 -7.64
CA ALA A 108 -5.00 -8.24 -7.38
C ALA A 108 -3.74 -9.08 -7.63
N SER A 109 -3.68 -10.25 -7.04
CA SER A 109 -2.57 -11.20 -7.18
C SER A 109 -3.06 -12.61 -7.48
N ASP A 110 -2.32 -13.30 -8.31
CA ASP A 110 -2.47 -14.74 -8.56
C ASP A 110 -1.48 -15.53 -7.70
N PHE A 111 -1.95 -16.04 -6.56
CA PHE A 111 -1.12 -16.86 -5.67
C PHE A 111 -0.88 -18.28 -6.18
N ARG A 112 -1.47 -18.71 -7.30
CA ARG A 112 -1.15 -20.00 -7.92
C ARG A 112 0.29 -20.05 -8.39
N TRP A 113 0.94 -18.90 -8.56
CA TRP A 113 2.38 -18.77 -8.85
C TRP A 113 3.29 -19.30 -7.74
N VAL A 114 2.77 -19.74 -6.59
CA VAL A 114 3.55 -20.52 -5.61
C VAL A 114 4.19 -21.76 -6.24
N ARG A 115 3.62 -22.26 -7.34
CA ARG A 115 4.16 -23.38 -8.12
C ARG A 115 5.48 -23.07 -8.84
N ALA A 116 5.84 -21.80 -8.98
CA ALA A 116 7.14 -21.38 -9.53
C ALA A 116 8.30 -21.50 -8.52
N PHE A 117 7.99 -21.85 -7.28
CA PHE A 117 8.95 -22.02 -6.20
C PHE A 117 9.17 -23.51 -5.89
N PRO A 118 10.23 -23.85 -5.15
CA PRO A 118 10.48 -25.24 -4.75
C PRO A 118 9.42 -25.69 -3.74
N VAL A 119 8.30 -26.24 -4.22
CA VAL A 119 7.22 -26.83 -3.43
C VAL A 119 7.17 -28.34 -3.69
N LEU A 120 6.84 -29.12 -2.67
CA LEU A 120 6.85 -30.57 -2.76
C LEU A 120 5.52 -31.14 -3.29
N ASN A 121 4.41 -30.46 -3.04
CA ASN A 121 3.05 -30.88 -3.40
C ASN A 121 2.60 -32.25 -2.84
N ASP A 122 3.17 -32.67 -1.72
CA ASP A 122 2.88 -33.93 -1.04
C ASP A 122 2.00 -33.77 0.21
N GLY A 123 1.63 -32.52 0.57
CA GLY A 123 0.82 -32.18 1.74
C GLY A 123 1.55 -32.31 3.08
N SER A 124 2.86 -32.58 3.07
CA SER A 124 3.69 -32.66 4.27
C SER A 124 3.80 -31.32 5.01
N GLU A 125 4.31 -31.34 6.23
CA GLU A 125 4.63 -30.12 6.97
C GLU A 125 5.67 -29.28 6.24
N LEU A 126 6.65 -29.92 5.64
CA LEU A 126 7.68 -29.25 4.86
C LEU A 126 7.08 -28.57 3.61
N ASP A 127 6.18 -29.24 2.91
CA ASP A 127 5.44 -28.65 1.78
C ASP A 127 4.66 -27.39 2.22
N ARG A 128 3.97 -27.43 3.36
CA ARG A 128 3.26 -26.26 3.89
C ARG A 128 4.22 -25.10 4.20
N MET A 129 5.39 -25.39 4.79
CA MET A 129 6.41 -24.37 5.07
C MET A 129 6.91 -23.69 3.78
N TYR A 130 7.23 -24.46 2.76
CA TYR A 130 7.70 -23.92 1.47
C TYR A 130 6.62 -23.09 0.77
N LYS A 131 5.37 -23.57 0.75
CA LYS A 131 4.23 -22.83 0.18
C LYS A 131 3.99 -21.52 0.92
N GLN A 132 3.99 -21.53 2.25
CA GLN A 132 3.83 -20.32 3.05
C GLN A 132 4.94 -19.30 2.79
N ASN A 133 6.19 -19.75 2.61
CA ASN A 133 7.29 -18.86 2.25
C ASN A 133 7.11 -18.29 0.83
N ALA A 134 6.70 -19.11 -0.12
CA ALA A 134 6.42 -18.68 -1.49
C ALA A 134 5.30 -17.63 -1.54
N GLU A 135 4.21 -17.82 -0.78
CA GLU A 135 3.13 -16.83 -0.66
C GLU A 135 3.63 -15.48 -0.10
N ARG A 136 4.50 -15.52 0.91
CA ARG A 136 5.13 -14.29 1.45
C ARG A 136 5.98 -13.57 0.40
N ILE A 137 6.75 -14.31 -0.39
CA ILE A 137 7.56 -13.75 -1.48
C ILE A 137 6.65 -13.10 -2.55
N LEU A 138 5.56 -13.77 -2.93
CA LEU A 138 4.59 -13.21 -3.88
C LEU A 138 3.93 -11.94 -3.33
N LEU A 139 3.54 -11.94 -2.07
CA LEU A 139 2.99 -10.74 -1.41
C LEU A 139 3.97 -9.58 -1.39
N GLN A 140 5.25 -9.83 -1.07
CA GLN A 140 6.31 -8.82 -1.13
C GLN A 140 6.50 -8.29 -2.55
N SER A 141 6.41 -9.16 -3.56
CA SER A 141 6.49 -8.78 -4.97
C SER A 141 5.38 -7.80 -5.36
N VAL A 142 4.13 -8.10 -4.98
CA VAL A 142 3.00 -7.18 -5.24
C VAL A 142 3.14 -5.88 -4.48
N ALA A 143 3.61 -5.91 -3.24
CA ALA A 143 3.85 -4.70 -2.45
C ALA A 143 4.93 -3.80 -3.08
N ALA A 144 5.98 -4.40 -3.67
CA ALA A 144 6.99 -3.65 -4.42
C ALA A 144 6.37 -2.96 -5.66
N ALA A 145 5.55 -3.67 -6.43
CA ALA A 145 4.86 -3.11 -7.59
C ALA A 145 3.88 -1.99 -7.19
N THR A 146 3.12 -2.20 -6.12
CA THR A 146 2.22 -1.17 -5.57
C THR A 146 3.01 0.06 -5.14
N MET A 147 4.16 -0.10 -4.47
CA MET A 147 4.99 1.04 -4.07
C MET A 147 5.59 1.78 -5.26
N ALA A 148 6.03 1.08 -6.31
CA ALA A 148 6.51 1.70 -7.55
C ALA A 148 5.40 2.55 -8.21
N ALA A 149 4.16 2.04 -8.27
CA ALA A 149 3.00 2.80 -8.74
C ALA A 149 2.78 4.07 -7.90
N HIS A 150 2.89 3.98 -6.58
CA HIS A 150 2.75 5.13 -5.68
C HIS A 150 3.82 6.20 -5.91
N LEU A 151 5.06 5.80 -6.17
CA LEU A 151 6.16 6.72 -6.48
C LEU A 151 5.97 7.37 -7.85
N ALA A 152 5.53 6.62 -8.85
CA ALA A 152 5.21 7.16 -10.17
C ALA A 152 4.08 8.19 -10.11
N ALA A 153 3.00 7.91 -9.37
CA ALA A 153 1.94 8.88 -9.15
C ALA A 153 2.45 10.15 -8.44
N ALA A 154 3.36 10.00 -7.46
CA ALA A 154 3.97 11.14 -6.78
C ALA A 154 4.89 11.95 -7.71
N ALA A 155 5.62 11.29 -8.60
CA ALA A 155 6.44 11.95 -9.63
C ALA A 155 5.57 12.77 -10.60
N LEU A 156 4.36 12.30 -10.92
CA LEU A 156 3.36 13.01 -11.70
C LEU A 156 2.63 14.14 -10.92
N GLY A 157 3.00 14.37 -9.64
CA GLY A 157 2.44 15.43 -8.82
C GLY A 157 1.20 15.03 -8.00
N TYR A 158 0.79 13.76 -8.02
CA TYR A 158 -0.36 13.28 -7.27
C TYR A 158 -0.01 12.93 -5.82
N ASN A 159 -0.96 13.11 -4.93
CA ASN A 159 -0.96 12.47 -3.63
C ASN A 159 -1.66 11.11 -3.73
N VAL A 160 -1.39 10.24 -2.77
CA VAL A 160 -1.82 8.84 -2.85
C VAL A 160 -2.49 8.37 -1.56
N TRP A 161 -3.30 7.33 -1.66
CA TRP A 161 -3.77 6.57 -0.51
C TRP A 161 -3.68 5.08 -0.81
N TRP A 162 -2.93 4.37 0.01
CA TRP A 162 -2.84 2.92 -0.02
C TRP A 162 -3.88 2.33 0.93
N VAL A 163 -4.91 1.68 0.40
CA VAL A 163 -5.96 1.03 1.17
C VAL A 163 -5.68 -0.47 1.21
N THR A 164 -5.25 -0.97 2.36
CA THR A 164 -4.90 -2.38 2.59
C THR A 164 -6.02 -3.17 3.29
N ALA A 165 -7.11 -2.52 3.68
CA ALA A 165 -8.23 -3.15 4.41
C ALA A 165 -9.14 -4.02 3.53
N ILE A 166 -8.65 -4.49 2.41
CA ILE A 166 -9.39 -5.27 1.40
C ILE A 166 -9.10 -6.77 1.46
N GLY A 167 -8.04 -7.18 2.20
CA GLY A 167 -7.64 -8.59 2.29
C GLY A 167 -8.58 -9.49 3.08
N GLN A 168 -9.58 -8.95 3.75
CA GLN A 168 -10.55 -9.75 4.51
C GLN A 168 -11.49 -10.52 3.58
N GLU A 169 -11.90 -11.72 3.98
CA GLU A 169 -12.79 -12.58 3.19
C GLU A 169 -14.08 -11.89 2.75
N ALA A 170 -14.69 -11.11 3.63
CA ALA A 170 -15.90 -10.34 3.30
C ALA A 170 -15.65 -9.29 2.20
N ALA A 171 -14.46 -8.65 2.21
CA ALA A 171 -14.08 -7.72 1.17
C ALA A 171 -13.81 -8.43 -0.16
N GLN A 172 -13.18 -9.62 -0.13
CA GLN A 172 -12.98 -10.44 -1.33
C GLN A 172 -14.35 -10.80 -1.97
N LYS A 173 -15.30 -11.29 -1.17
CA LYS A 173 -16.65 -11.66 -1.63
C LYS A 173 -17.42 -10.48 -2.21
N ALA A 174 -17.20 -9.27 -1.72
CA ALA A 174 -17.86 -8.07 -2.22
C ALA A 174 -17.19 -7.51 -3.49
N MET A 175 -15.85 -7.47 -3.52
CA MET A 175 -15.11 -6.81 -4.58
C MET A 175 -14.94 -7.64 -5.84
N LYS A 176 -14.76 -8.96 -5.72
CA LYS A 176 -14.54 -9.83 -6.88
C LYS A 176 -15.69 -9.76 -7.88
N PRO A 177 -16.97 -10.04 -7.51
CA PRO A 177 -18.06 -9.94 -8.46
C PRO A 177 -18.31 -8.52 -8.96
N LEU A 178 -18.07 -7.51 -8.10
CA LEU A 178 -18.23 -6.10 -8.47
C LEU A 178 -17.27 -5.67 -9.59
N LEU A 179 -16.06 -6.23 -9.59
CA LEU A 179 -14.97 -5.88 -10.50
C LEU A 179 -14.72 -6.94 -11.57
N GLY A 180 -15.49 -8.01 -11.62
CA GLY A 180 -15.29 -9.12 -12.56
C GLY A 180 -13.99 -9.89 -12.31
N ILE A 181 -13.49 -9.91 -11.06
CA ILE A 181 -12.25 -10.59 -10.70
C ILE A 181 -12.51 -12.08 -10.47
N PRO A 182 -11.78 -12.99 -11.14
CA PRO A 182 -11.92 -14.43 -10.94
C PRO A 182 -11.65 -14.86 -9.49
N ASP A 183 -12.27 -15.98 -9.08
CA ASP A 183 -12.13 -16.48 -7.71
C ASP A 183 -10.69 -16.89 -7.34
N GLU A 184 -9.89 -17.26 -8.32
CA GLU A 184 -8.49 -17.65 -8.14
C GLU A 184 -7.58 -16.48 -7.79
N LEU A 185 -7.97 -15.25 -8.11
CA LEU A 185 -7.20 -14.07 -7.76
C LEU A 185 -7.60 -13.53 -6.39
N SER A 186 -6.66 -12.97 -5.67
CA SER A 186 -6.88 -12.28 -4.41
C SER A 186 -6.73 -10.78 -4.59
N VAL A 187 -7.72 -10.00 -4.17
CA VAL A 187 -7.61 -8.54 -4.13
C VAL A 187 -6.78 -8.16 -2.91
N LEU A 188 -5.71 -7.41 -3.11
CA LEU A 188 -4.76 -7.07 -2.04
C LEU A 188 -4.85 -5.62 -1.61
N ASP A 189 -4.90 -4.70 -2.58
CA ASP A 189 -4.79 -3.27 -2.33
C ASP A 189 -5.76 -2.48 -3.20
N ILE A 190 -6.12 -1.28 -2.72
CA ILE A 190 -6.66 -0.22 -3.56
C ILE A 190 -5.72 0.97 -3.46
N MET A 191 -5.24 1.44 -4.59
CA MET A 191 -4.49 2.67 -4.72
C MET A 191 -5.44 3.77 -5.19
N CYS A 192 -5.62 4.81 -4.34
CA CYS A 192 -6.26 6.05 -4.75
C CYS A 192 -5.21 7.11 -4.99
N PHE A 193 -5.41 7.98 -5.99
CA PHE A 193 -4.47 9.08 -6.25
C PHE A 193 -5.17 10.26 -6.94
N GLY A 194 -4.57 11.43 -6.77
CA GLY A 194 -5.07 12.68 -7.32
C GLY A 194 -4.57 13.89 -6.54
N PRO A 195 -4.94 15.12 -6.95
CA PRO A 195 -4.71 16.31 -6.15
C PRO A 195 -5.45 16.21 -4.82
N PRO A 196 -4.87 16.68 -3.71
CA PRO A 196 -5.50 16.63 -2.40
C PRO A 196 -6.56 17.74 -2.28
N ALA A 197 -7.71 17.45 -1.66
CA ALA A 197 -8.74 18.45 -1.36
C ALA A 197 -8.29 19.46 -0.29
N LYS A 198 -7.27 19.11 0.51
CA LYS A 198 -6.64 19.97 1.53
C LYS A 198 -5.15 19.69 1.55
N ALA A 199 -4.36 20.69 1.92
CA ALA A 199 -2.92 20.54 2.06
C ALA A 199 -2.57 19.30 2.91
N PRO A 200 -1.70 18.40 2.41
CA PRO A 200 -1.26 17.25 3.17
C PRO A 200 -0.36 17.70 4.32
N TYR A 201 -0.31 16.91 5.39
CA TYR A 201 0.54 17.16 6.54
C TYR A 201 1.63 16.07 6.66
N LYS A 202 2.76 16.45 7.25
CA LYS A 202 3.87 15.53 7.51
C LYS A 202 3.43 14.40 8.43
N ARG A 203 3.96 13.21 8.18
CA ARG A 203 3.74 12.02 9.02
C ARG A 203 4.95 11.81 9.92
N TRP A 204 4.69 11.36 11.12
CA TRP A 204 5.73 10.89 12.03
C TRP A 204 6.52 9.74 11.40
N LYS A 205 7.80 9.73 11.63
CA LYS A 205 8.73 8.67 11.22
C LYS A 205 9.72 8.42 12.35
N LYS A 206 10.09 7.18 12.54
CA LYS A 206 11.26 6.86 13.35
C LYS A 206 12.51 7.47 12.74
N SER A 207 13.47 7.84 13.57
CA SER A 207 14.80 8.26 13.11
C SER A 207 15.55 7.08 12.47
N LEU A 208 16.54 7.38 11.63
CA LEU A 208 17.39 6.33 11.07
C LEU A 208 18.11 5.54 12.16
N ALA A 209 18.52 6.20 13.25
CA ALA A 209 19.21 5.54 14.36
C ALA A 209 18.34 4.48 15.03
N GLU A 210 17.03 4.73 15.19
CA GLU A 210 16.11 3.77 15.81
C GLU A 210 15.84 2.52 14.96
N ILE A 211 16.09 2.56 13.66
CA ILE A 211 15.75 1.47 12.73
C ILE A 211 16.96 0.86 12.02
N THR A 212 18.17 1.35 12.31
CA THR A 212 19.39 0.89 11.64
C THR A 212 20.31 0.17 12.61
N ASN A 213 20.70 -1.03 12.24
CA ASN A 213 21.66 -1.85 12.99
C ASN A 213 22.81 -2.23 12.05
N TRP A 214 24.06 -2.08 12.51
CA TRP A 214 25.26 -2.41 11.74
C TRP A 214 25.78 -3.79 12.15
N ASN A 215 25.91 -4.69 11.18
CA ASN A 215 26.38 -6.07 11.31
C ASN A 215 25.51 -6.99 12.18
N ARG A 216 24.99 -6.52 13.31
CA ARG A 216 24.16 -7.30 14.24
C ARG A 216 23.03 -6.43 14.76
N PHE A 217 21.91 -7.06 15.08
CA PHE A 217 20.80 -6.38 15.73
C PHE A 217 21.18 -5.98 17.15
N ASP A 218 20.91 -4.73 17.51
CA ASP A 218 21.02 -4.24 18.88
C ASP A 218 19.69 -4.46 19.61
N PRO A 219 19.64 -5.30 20.65
CA PRO A 219 18.42 -5.54 21.40
C PRO A 219 17.77 -4.28 21.98
N ALA A 220 18.54 -3.21 22.22
CA ALA A 220 18.01 -1.93 22.69
C ALA A 220 17.07 -1.24 21.67
N HIS A 221 17.15 -1.61 20.38
CA HIS A 221 16.24 -1.13 19.35
C HIS A 221 14.90 -1.89 19.30
N ALA A 222 14.79 -3.04 20.00
CA ALA A 222 13.55 -3.77 20.12
C ALA A 222 12.67 -3.15 21.22
N MET A 223 11.48 -2.74 20.87
CA MET A 223 10.48 -2.34 21.87
C MET A 223 9.97 -3.58 22.61
N THR A 224 9.82 -3.46 23.91
CA THR A 224 9.11 -4.46 24.71
C THR A 224 7.60 -4.40 24.44
N GLU A 225 6.86 -5.46 24.79
CA GLU A 225 5.39 -5.48 24.68
C GLU A 225 4.76 -4.26 25.40
N ALA A 226 5.22 -3.95 26.62
CA ALA A 226 4.73 -2.79 27.38
C ALA A 226 4.97 -1.45 26.66
N GLN A 227 6.13 -1.28 26.01
CA GLN A 227 6.43 -0.07 25.22
C GLN A 227 5.56 0.01 23.96
N ILE A 228 5.27 -1.13 23.31
CA ILE A 228 4.35 -1.19 22.17
C ILE A 228 2.95 -0.81 22.62
N ASP A 229 2.46 -1.35 23.74
CA ASP A 229 1.14 -1.05 24.29
C ASP A 229 1.02 0.42 24.67
N GLU A 230 2.02 1.01 25.31
CA GLU A 230 2.09 2.43 25.63
C GLU A 230 2.05 3.28 24.36
N TRP A 231 2.85 2.95 23.34
CA TRP A 231 2.84 3.67 22.08
C TRP A 231 1.47 3.60 21.40
N VAL A 232 0.84 2.43 21.40
CA VAL A 232 -0.51 2.22 20.84
C VAL A 232 -1.53 3.08 21.58
N ALA A 233 -1.45 3.17 22.89
CA ALA A 233 -2.36 3.96 23.73
C ALA A 233 -2.17 5.47 23.55
N THR A 234 -0.92 5.95 23.42
CA THR A 234 -0.58 7.38 23.53
C THR A 234 -0.22 8.03 22.21
N GLN A 235 0.48 7.34 21.30
CA GLN A 235 1.08 7.92 20.11
C GLN A 235 0.37 7.54 18.80
N ARG A 236 -0.25 6.35 18.71
CA ARG A 236 -0.83 5.84 17.45
C ARG A 236 -1.76 6.83 16.77
N GLN A 237 -2.66 7.49 17.51
CA GLN A 237 -3.61 8.43 16.95
C GLN A 237 -2.91 9.63 16.31
N LYS A 238 -1.88 10.17 16.97
CA LYS A 238 -1.07 11.28 16.43
C LYS A 238 -0.30 10.83 15.18
N ALA A 239 0.39 9.69 15.26
CA ALA A 239 1.18 9.15 14.16
C ALA A 239 0.34 8.91 12.88
N MET A 240 -0.94 8.54 13.04
CA MET A 240 -1.82 8.24 11.91
C MET A 240 -2.54 9.46 11.32
N TYR A 241 -2.91 10.45 12.14
CA TYR A 241 -3.89 11.48 11.74
C TYR A 241 -3.54 12.91 12.11
N LYS A 242 -2.46 13.17 12.81
CA LYS A 242 -2.04 14.52 13.16
C LYS A 242 -0.78 14.92 12.40
N ASP A 243 -0.60 16.22 12.25
CA ASP A 243 0.64 16.77 11.72
C ASP A 243 1.80 16.41 12.66
N ALA A 244 2.84 15.82 12.09
CA ALA A 244 4.04 15.45 12.83
C ALA A 244 5.01 16.64 13.02
N SER A 245 4.68 17.83 12.56
CA SER A 245 5.53 19.03 12.73
C SER A 245 5.72 19.45 14.19
N ASN A 246 4.88 18.92 15.10
CA ASN A 246 4.97 19.11 16.54
C ASN A 246 5.40 17.85 17.31
N VAL A 247 5.99 16.89 16.62
CA VAL A 247 6.52 15.64 17.19
C VAL A 247 8.02 15.66 16.91
N ASP A 248 8.75 16.33 17.79
CA ASP A 248 10.20 16.23 17.89
C ASP A 248 10.57 15.00 18.72
#